data_16702dac20e3e3bf426f53419664cf32
#
_entry.id   16702dac20e3e3bf426f53419664cf32
#
_cell.length_a   1.000
_cell.length_b   1.000
_cell.length_c   1.000
_cell.angle_alpha   90.00
_cell.angle_beta   90.00
_cell.angle_gamma   90.00
#
_symmetry.space_group_name_H-M   'P 1'
#
loop_
_entity.id
_entity.type
_entity.pdbx_description
1 polymer ?
#
loop_
_entity_poly.entity_id
_entity_poly.type
_entity_poly.pdbx_seq_one_letter_code
_entity_poly.pdbx_strand_id
1 'polypeptide(L)'
;MAEKQSKWKIFTAGILRENPVLRLVLGCCSALAITTTVSGAIGMGLSMTFVLVCSNIVISALRKAIPDKVHLPCYIVIIAAFVTIVQMVLQAYVPDLYESLGVFLALIVVNCIILGRAEMFACKHTVVESALDGLGMGLGYILTMLCMSSVREILGNGSWMGIPIIPESVDRLGIMNQAPGGFFVFGCLMALCIFIEKKTNHPIERKTCGDVMLEELDAARADGREGGDQA
;
A
#
# COMPACT_ATOMS: atom_id res chain seq x y z
N MET A 1 -13.90 -21.13 -13.38
CA MET A 1 -13.91 -21.86 -12.10
C MET A 1 -12.83 -21.25 -11.22
N ALA A 2 -13.20 -20.42 -10.23
CA ALA A 2 -12.22 -19.80 -9.33
C ALA A 2 -11.60 -20.91 -8.48
N GLU A 3 -10.34 -21.18 -8.71
CA GLU A 3 -9.54 -22.11 -7.93
C GLU A 3 -9.51 -21.59 -6.49
N LYS A 4 -10.01 -22.40 -5.56
CA LYS A 4 -10.09 -22.11 -4.12
C LYS A 4 -8.68 -22.00 -3.55
N GLN A 5 -8.02 -20.86 -3.77
CA GLN A 5 -6.68 -20.61 -3.24
C GLN A 5 -6.72 -20.72 -1.72
N SER A 6 -5.80 -21.49 -1.18
CA SER A 6 -5.68 -21.65 0.28
C SER A 6 -5.55 -20.28 0.93
N LYS A 7 -6.41 -19.97 1.89
CA LYS A 7 -6.48 -18.68 2.61
C LYS A 7 -5.12 -18.22 3.15
N TRP A 8 -4.26 -19.16 3.51
CA TRP A 8 -2.88 -18.92 3.91
C TRP A 8 -1.98 -18.44 2.76
N LYS A 9 -2.22 -18.90 1.53
CA LYS A 9 -1.47 -18.43 0.37
C LYS A 9 -1.77 -16.97 0.06
N ILE A 10 -3.03 -16.55 0.18
CA ILE A 10 -3.46 -15.15 -0.05
C ILE A 10 -2.79 -14.24 0.97
N PHE A 11 -2.83 -14.60 2.27
CA PHE A 11 -2.21 -13.81 3.32
C PHE A 11 -0.68 -13.69 3.16
N THR A 12 0.01 -14.80 2.91
CA THR A 12 1.48 -14.82 2.78
C THR A 12 1.94 -14.16 1.47
N ALA A 13 1.12 -14.21 0.43
CA ALA A 13 1.42 -13.56 -0.85
C ALA A 13 1.57 -12.04 -0.68
N GLY A 14 0.68 -11.40 0.09
CA GLY A 14 0.72 -9.95 0.31
C GLY A 14 1.96 -9.47 1.05
N ILE A 15 2.55 -10.30 1.92
CA ILE A 15 3.72 -9.89 2.72
C ILE A 15 5.03 -9.94 1.90
N LEU A 16 5.27 -11.00 1.13
CA LEU A 16 6.57 -11.27 0.51
C LEU A 16 6.50 -11.34 -1.02
N ARG A 17 5.49 -12.02 -1.58
CA ARG A 17 5.40 -12.26 -3.02
C ARG A 17 4.78 -11.09 -3.79
N GLU A 18 3.84 -10.39 -3.18
CA GLU A 18 3.11 -9.27 -3.76
C GLU A 18 3.20 -8.02 -2.88
N ASN A 19 4.41 -7.71 -2.37
CA ASN A 19 4.59 -6.51 -1.57
C ASN A 19 4.14 -5.28 -2.36
N PRO A 20 3.15 -4.50 -1.84
CA PRO A 20 2.53 -3.44 -2.62
C PRO A 20 3.50 -2.33 -3.02
N VAL A 21 4.47 -2.01 -2.16
CA VAL A 21 5.39 -0.90 -2.39
C VAL A 21 6.60 -1.34 -3.22
N LEU A 22 7.24 -2.46 -2.86
CA LEU A 22 8.50 -2.89 -3.48
C LEU A 22 8.31 -3.63 -4.82
N ARG A 23 7.14 -4.23 -5.03
CA ARG A 23 6.87 -5.00 -6.26
C ARG A 23 5.86 -4.32 -7.18
N LEU A 24 4.73 -3.93 -6.65
CA LEU A 24 3.68 -3.26 -7.43
C LEU A 24 3.98 -1.76 -7.62
N VAL A 25 4.94 -1.20 -6.86
CA VAL A 25 5.27 0.24 -6.86
C VAL A 25 4.05 1.10 -6.57
N LEU A 26 3.10 0.55 -5.80
CA LEU A 26 1.89 1.24 -5.36
C LEU A 26 2.13 1.90 -3.98
N GLY A 27 1.51 3.05 -3.75
CA GLY A 27 1.58 3.75 -2.45
C GLY A 27 2.91 4.43 -2.16
N CYS A 28 3.78 4.63 -3.16
CA CYS A 28 5.04 5.35 -2.98
C CYS A 28 4.83 6.81 -2.55
N CYS A 29 3.72 7.47 -2.91
CA CYS A 29 3.45 8.85 -2.51
C CYS A 29 3.44 9.03 -0.98
N SER A 30 2.70 8.19 -0.27
CA SER A 30 2.66 8.22 1.20
C SER A 30 3.95 7.71 1.82
N ALA A 31 4.59 6.69 1.22
CA ALA A 31 5.86 6.15 1.67
C ALA A 31 7.00 7.18 1.61
N LEU A 32 7.08 7.98 0.56
CA LEU A 32 8.10 9.02 0.40
C LEU A 32 7.88 10.21 1.35
N ALA A 33 6.62 10.56 1.60
CA ALA A 33 6.27 11.74 2.37
C ALA A 33 6.49 11.55 3.89
N ILE A 34 6.14 10.37 4.45
CA ILE A 34 6.01 10.16 5.90
C ILE A 34 7.20 9.44 6.51
N THR A 35 8.03 8.75 5.74
CA THR A 35 9.14 7.94 6.24
C THR A 35 10.34 8.74 6.79
N THR A 36 10.15 9.98 7.16
CA THR A 36 11.17 10.79 7.87
C THR A 36 11.32 10.41 9.33
N THR A 37 10.26 9.85 9.94
CA THR A 37 10.24 9.39 11.33
C THR A 37 9.61 8.00 11.41
N VAL A 38 10.15 7.13 12.27
CA VAL A 38 9.64 5.77 12.48
C VAL A 38 8.26 5.80 13.13
N SER A 39 8.01 6.69 14.08
CA SER A 39 6.71 6.83 14.76
C SER A 39 5.61 7.23 13.76
N GLY A 40 5.89 8.17 12.86
CA GLY A 40 4.97 8.55 11.78
C GLY A 40 4.69 7.41 10.80
N ALA A 41 5.72 6.64 10.45
CA ALA A 41 5.59 5.47 9.58
C ALA A 41 4.70 4.37 10.18
N ILE A 42 4.82 4.11 11.49
CA ILE A 42 3.97 3.15 12.21
C ILE A 42 2.52 3.64 12.24
N GLY A 43 2.31 4.89 12.64
CA GLY A 43 0.98 5.49 12.73
C GLY A 43 0.24 5.47 11.39
N MET A 44 0.92 5.88 10.32
CA MET A 44 0.36 5.84 8.97
C MET A 44 0.12 4.41 8.47
N GLY A 45 1.04 3.49 8.74
CA GLY A 45 0.92 2.10 8.35
C GLY A 45 -0.28 1.41 8.99
N LEU A 46 -0.50 1.62 10.29
CA LEU A 46 -1.66 1.10 11.03
C LEU A 46 -2.97 1.71 10.52
N SER A 47 -3.02 3.04 10.37
CA SER A 47 -4.19 3.75 9.86
C SER A 47 -4.58 3.26 8.47
N MET A 48 -3.60 3.14 7.56
CA MET A 48 -3.82 2.65 6.22
C MET A 48 -4.29 1.20 6.20
N THR A 49 -3.70 0.32 7.00
CA THR A 49 -4.10 -1.10 7.08
C THR A 49 -5.54 -1.23 7.56
N PHE A 50 -5.92 -0.46 8.58
CA PHE A 50 -7.28 -0.44 9.09
C PHE A 50 -8.28 0.00 8.01
N VAL A 51 -8.01 1.13 7.35
CA VAL A 51 -8.86 1.64 6.26
C VAL A 51 -8.95 0.64 5.11
N LEU A 52 -7.82 0.02 4.72
CA LEU A 52 -7.76 -0.96 3.64
C LEU A 52 -8.64 -2.19 3.94
N VAL A 53 -8.55 -2.75 5.15
CA VAL A 53 -9.35 -3.91 5.54
C VAL A 53 -10.83 -3.57 5.60
N CYS A 54 -11.20 -2.46 6.26
CA CYS A 54 -12.59 -2.04 6.39
C CYS A 54 -13.22 -1.70 5.03
N SER A 55 -12.51 -0.97 4.18
CA SER A 55 -13.01 -0.63 2.85
C SER A 55 -13.16 -1.87 1.97
N ASN A 56 -12.21 -2.80 1.98
CA ASN A 56 -12.30 -4.05 1.23
C ASN A 56 -13.51 -4.89 1.66
N ILE A 57 -13.79 -4.97 2.96
CA ILE A 57 -14.97 -5.67 3.49
C ILE A 57 -16.26 -5.06 2.96
N VAL A 58 -16.40 -3.74 3.07
CA VAL A 58 -17.61 -3.02 2.65
C VAL A 58 -17.78 -3.07 1.13
N ILE A 59 -16.73 -2.85 0.36
CA ILE A 59 -16.76 -2.90 -1.11
C ILE A 59 -17.14 -4.30 -1.59
N SER A 60 -16.56 -5.35 -1.00
CA SER A 60 -16.91 -6.74 -1.34
C SER A 60 -18.37 -7.07 -0.97
N ALA A 61 -18.91 -6.50 0.10
CA ALA A 61 -20.32 -6.67 0.48
C ALA A 61 -21.26 -5.93 -0.47
N LEU A 62 -20.90 -4.70 -0.89
CA LEU A 62 -21.69 -3.85 -1.77
C LEU A 62 -21.52 -4.14 -3.26
N ARG A 63 -20.64 -5.02 -3.67
CA ARG A 63 -20.31 -5.30 -5.08
C ARG A 63 -21.52 -5.58 -5.99
N LYS A 64 -22.61 -6.14 -5.44
CA LYS A 64 -23.84 -6.43 -6.18
C LYS A 64 -24.77 -5.22 -6.31
N ALA A 65 -24.59 -4.19 -5.49
CA ALA A 65 -25.43 -3.00 -5.46
C ALA A 65 -24.88 -1.85 -6.30
N ILE A 66 -23.56 -1.85 -6.55
CA ILE A 66 -22.86 -0.76 -7.25
C ILE A 66 -22.81 -1.11 -8.76
N PRO A 67 -23.38 -0.26 -9.63
CA PRO A 67 -23.31 -0.45 -11.08
C PRO A 67 -21.92 -0.14 -11.63
N ASP A 68 -21.46 -0.90 -12.64
CA ASP A 68 -20.10 -0.85 -13.21
C ASP A 68 -19.68 0.54 -13.70
N LYS A 69 -20.63 1.38 -14.10
CA LYS A 69 -20.34 2.73 -14.64
C LYS A 69 -19.90 3.75 -13.59
N VAL A 70 -20.19 3.55 -12.30
CA VAL A 70 -19.97 4.52 -11.22
C VAL A 70 -19.23 3.93 -10.01
N HIS A 71 -18.58 2.78 -10.18
CA HIS A 71 -17.94 2.08 -9.05
C HIS A 71 -16.75 2.84 -8.46
N LEU A 72 -15.89 3.47 -9.27
CA LEU A 72 -14.75 4.26 -8.78
C LEU A 72 -15.14 5.40 -7.84
N PRO A 73 -16.08 6.33 -8.21
CA PRO A 73 -16.53 7.37 -7.28
C PRO A 73 -17.17 6.81 -6.01
N CYS A 74 -17.91 5.69 -6.09
CA CYS A 74 -18.47 5.05 -4.90
C CYS A 74 -17.40 4.53 -3.95
N TYR A 75 -16.31 3.93 -4.47
CA TYR A 75 -15.21 3.45 -3.64
C TYR A 75 -14.51 4.60 -2.92
N ILE A 76 -14.28 5.72 -3.60
CA ILE A 76 -13.66 6.90 -2.99
C ILE A 76 -14.50 7.43 -1.82
N VAL A 77 -15.83 7.48 -1.95
CA VAL A 77 -16.72 7.91 -0.87
C VAL A 77 -16.66 6.97 0.34
N ILE A 78 -16.67 5.65 0.10
CA ILE A 78 -16.56 4.65 1.17
C ILE A 78 -15.22 4.78 1.89
N ILE A 79 -14.12 4.90 1.15
CA ILE A 79 -12.78 5.06 1.73
C ILE A 79 -12.69 6.37 2.52
N ALA A 80 -13.22 7.48 1.99
CA ALA A 80 -13.23 8.77 2.66
C ALA A 80 -13.99 8.73 4.00
N ALA A 81 -15.11 8.02 4.07
CA ALA A 81 -15.85 7.83 5.31
C ALA A 81 -14.99 7.14 6.39
N PHE A 82 -14.28 6.06 6.04
CA PHE A 82 -13.39 5.37 6.97
C PHE A 82 -12.19 6.21 7.37
N VAL A 83 -11.61 6.96 6.44
CA VAL A 83 -10.49 7.87 6.75
C VAL A 83 -10.94 8.96 7.72
N THR A 84 -12.14 9.52 7.57
CA THR A 84 -12.69 10.51 8.51
C THR A 84 -12.85 9.92 9.91
N ILE A 85 -13.34 8.68 10.03
CA ILE A 85 -13.43 7.98 11.31
C ILE A 85 -12.04 7.83 11.95
N VAL A 86 -11.03 7.40 11.18
CA VAL A 86 -9.66 7.28 11.68
C VAL A 86 -9.09 8.63 12.11
N GLN A 87 -9.36 9.71 11.36
CA GLN A 87 -8.95 11.06 11.75
C GLN A 87 -9.54 11.47 13.09
N MET A 88 -10.84 11.26 13.31
CA MET A 88 -11.50 11.57 14.59
C MET A 88 -10.92 10.75 15.74
N VAL A 89 -10.65 9.47 15.53
CA VAL A 89 -10.06 8.59 16.54
C VAL A 89 -8.64 9.05 16.90
N LEU A 90 -7.79 9.33 15.90
CA LEU A 90 -6.43 9.81 16.13
C LEU A 90 -6.41 11.16 16.85
N GLN A 91 -7.32 12.08 16.47
CA GLN A 91 -7.44 13.38 17.12
C GLN A 91 -7.84 13.25 18.59
N ALA A 92 -8.68 12.25 18.94
CA ALA A 92 -9.16 12.04 20.31
C ALA A 92 -8.11 11.34 21.21
N TYR A 93 -7.36 10.37 20.68
CA TYR A 93 -6.48 9.52 21.48
C TYR A 93 -4.99 9.90 21.42
N VAL A 94 -4.52 10.40 20.27
CA VAL A 94 -3.09 10.71 20.05
C VAL A 94 -2.96 12.02 19.27
N PRO A 95 -3.21 13.18 19.91
CA PRO A 95 -3.19 14.49 19.24
C PRO A 95 -1.83 14.84 18.65
N ASP A 96 -0.72 14.47 19.29
CA ASP A 96 0.63 14.74 18.81
C ASP A 96 0.91 14.02 17.48
N LEU A 97 0.43 12.79 17.34
CA LEU A 97 0.57 12.02 16.11
C LEU A 97 -0.38 12.56 15.03
N TYR A 98 -1.56 13.02 15.41
CA TYR A 98 -2.50 13.65 14.49
C TYR A 98 -1.94 14.96 13.91
N GLU A 99 -1.28 15.79 14.71
CA GLU A 99 -0.67 17.04 14.25
C GLU A 99 0.45 16.79 13.23
N SER A 100 1.26 15.75 13.44
CA SER A 100 2.32 15.36 12.51
C SER A 100 1.82 14.68 11.22
N LEU A 101 0.72 13.93 11.30
CA LEU A 101 0.16 13.14 10.20
C LEU A 101 -1.03 13.79 9.49
N GLY A 102 -1.62 14.86 10.05
CA GLY A 102 -2.93 15.39 9.68
C GLY A 102 -3.14 15.64 8.18
N VAL A 103 -2.17 16.27 7.52
CA VAL A 103 -2.23 16.53 6.06
C VAL A 103 -2.08 15.23 5.25
N PHE A 104 -1.29 14.28 5.74
CA PHE A 104 -0.99 13.04 5.05
C PHE A 104 -2.09 11.98 5.19
N LEU A 105 -2.95 12.07 6.21
CA LEU A 105 -4.11 11.21 6.35
C LEU A 105 -5.10 11.37 5.19
N ALA A 106 -5.23 12.56 4.63
CA ALA A 106 -6.03 12.79 3.44
C ALA A 106 -5.51 12.02 2.20
N LEU A 107 -4.20 11.76 2.12
CA LEU A 107 -3.59 10.95 1.06
C LEU A 107 -4.01 9.48 1.09
N ILE A 108 -4.52 8.98 2.22
CA ILE A 108 -5.05 7.62 2.31
C ILE A 108 -6.28 7.44 1.41
N VAL A 109 -7.12 8.46 1.26
CA VAL A 109 -8.35 8.40 0.44
C VAL A 109 -8.04 8.07 -1.02
N VAL A 110 -6.99 8.67 -1.57
CA VAL A 110 -6.57 8.49 -2.96
C VAL A 110 -5.36 7.56 -3.10
N ASN A 111 -5.07 6.77 -2.08
CA ASN A 111 -3.93 5.87 -2.09
C ASN A 111 -4.11 4.76 -3.13
N CYS A 112 -3.11 4.64 -4.03
CA CYS A 112 -3.14 3.66 -5.12
C CYS A 112 -3.27 2.22 -4.65
N ILE A 113 -2.80 1.87 -3.44
CA ILE A 113 -2.94 0.52 -2.89
C ILE A 113 -4.41 0.23 -2.59
N ILE A 114 -5.10 1.14 -1.91
CA ILE A 114 -6.49 0.94 -1.49
C ILE A 114 -7.41 0.89 -2.71
N LEU A 115 -7.29 1.86 -3.62
CA LEU A 115 -8.07 1.89 -4.85
C LEU A 115 -7.75 0.71 -5.76
N GLY A 116 -6.48 0.37 -5.92
CA GLY A 116 -6.05 -0.76 -6.74
C GLY A 116 -6.58 -2.10 -6.20
N ARG A 117 -6.55 -2.34 -4.89
CA ARG A 117 -7.09 -3.58 -4.31
C ARG A 117 -8.61 -3.61 -4.27
N ALA A 118 -9.26 -2.47 -4.11
CA ALA A 118 -10.71 -2.35 -4.22
C ALA A 118 -11.20 -2.80 -5.60
N GLU A 119 -10.54 -2.34 -6.66
CA GLU A 119 -10.90 -2.61 -8.05
C GLU A 119 -10.47 -4.02 -8.51
N MET A 120 -9.21 -4.40 -8.26
CA MET A 120 -8.67 -5.66 -8.77
C MET A 120 -9.11 -6.88 -7.97
N PHE A 121 -9.35 -6.74 -6.67
CA PHE A 121 -9.57 -7.88 -5.79
C PHE A 121 -10.94 -7.83 -5.08
N ALA A 122 -11.26 -6.77 -4.35
CA ALA A 122 -12.44 -6.73 -3.48
C ALA A 122 -13.76 -6.84 -4.26
N CYS A 123 -13.85 -6.28 -5.47
CA CYS A 123 -15.04 -6.39 -6.30
C CYS A 123 -15.27 -7.80 -6.89
N LYS A 124 -14.23 -8.64 -6.95
CA LYS A 124 -14.30 -9.98 -7.60
C LYS A 124 -14.36 -11.13 -6.58
N HIS A 125 -13.87 -10.95 -5.37
CA HIS A 125 -13.72 -12.01 -4.36
C HIS A 125 -14.70 -11.89 -3.19
N THR A 126 -14.72 -12.93 -2.35
CA THR A 126 -15.60 -12.96 -1.16
C THR A 126 -15.08 -12.04 -0.06
N VAL A 127 -15.98 -11.61 0.83
CA VAL A 127 -15.67 -10.69 1.94
C VAL A 127 -14.49 -11.18 2.80
N VAL A 128 -14.43 -12.48 3.10
CA VAL A 128 -13.38 -13.07 3.94
C VAL A 128 -12.03 -13.06 3.22
N GLU A 129 -12.01 -13.40 1.93
CA GLU A 129 -10.79 -13.36 1.12
C GLU A 129 -10.27 -11.93 0.96
N SER A 130 -11.18 -10.98 0.75
CA SER A 130 -10.84 -9.55 0.65
C SER A 130 -10.28 -8.97 1.95
N ALA A 131 -10.78 -9.41 3.10
CA ALA A 131 -10.25 -9.01 4.40
C ALA A 131 -8.84 -9.58 4.64
N LEU A 132 -8.62 -10.86 4.33
CA LEU A 132 -7.31 -11.50 4.46
C LEU A 132 -6.26 -10.91 3.51
N ASP A 133 -6.66 -10.57 2.29
CA ASP A 133 -5.82 -9.87 1.35
C ASP A 133 -5.44 -8.47 1.85
N GLY A 134 -6.41 -7.70 2.34
CA GLY A 134 -6.17 -6.39 2.95
C GLY A 134 -5.19 -6.44 4.13
N LEU A 135 -5.32 -7.44 5.00
CA LEU A 135 -4.36 -7.66 6.11
C LEU A 135 -2.95 -8.01 5.59
N GLY A 136 -2.85 -8.91 4.62
CA GLY A 136 -1.56 -9.30 4.04
C GLY A 136 -0.84 -8.13 3.37
N MET A 137 -1.56 -7.36 2.56
CA MET A 137 -1.05 -6.16 1.90
C MET A 137 -0.71 -5.04 2.88
N GLY A 138 -1.53 -4.83 3.91
CA GLY A 138 -1.29 -3.85 4.95
C GLY A 138 -0.02 -4.16 5.76
N LEU A 139 0.20 -5.41 6.14
CA LEU A 139 1.43 -5.84 6.82
C LEU A 139 2.66 -5.68 5.91
N GLY A 140 2.55 -6.02 4.63
CA GLY A 140 3.62 -5.79 3.65
C GLY A 140 3.97 -4.31 3.52
N TYR A 141 2.96 -3.44 3.54
CA TYR A 141 3.15 -2.00 3.53
C TYR A 141 3.85 -1.49 4.79
N ILE A 142 3.40 -1.90 5.98
CA ILE A 142 4.02 -1.52 7.27
C ILE A 142 5.49 -1.93 7.30
N LEU A 143 5.81 -3.14 6.88
CA LEU A 143 7.19 -3.65 6.88
C LEU A 143 8.09 -2.78 5.98
N THR A 144 7.62 -2.43 4.80
CA THR A 144 8.37 -1.58 3.86
C THR A 144 8.54 -0.17 4.41
N MET A 145 7.49 0.40 5.02
CA MET A 145 7.54 1.71 5.67
C MET A 145 8.55 1.74 6.82
N LEU A 146 8.58 0.71 7.65
CA LEU A 146 9.55 0.56 8.74
C LEU A 146 10.99 0.45 8.23
N CYS A 147 11.24 -0.35 7.21
CA CYS A 147 12.57 -0.43 6.59
C CYS A 147 13.02 0.93 6.08
N MET A 148 12.15 1.61 5.34
CA MET A 148 12.46 2.89 4.72
C MET A 148 12.67 4.00 5.74
N SER A 149 11.81 4.08 6.76
CA SER A 149 11.91 5.08 7.82
C SER A 149 13.12 4.86 8.71
N SER A 150 13.47 3.60 9.03
CA SER A 150 14.66 3.29 9.81
C SER A 150 15.94 3.78 9.11
N VAL A 151 16.08 3.51 7.82
CA VAL A 151 17.24 3.98 7.04
C VAL A 151 17.29 5.50 6.99
N ARG A 152 16.17 6.16 6.73
CA ARG A 152 16.09 7.62 6.62
C ARG A 152 16.31 8.33 7.96
N GLU A 153 15.73 7.82 9.04
CA GLU A 153 15.86 8.41 10.37
C GLU A 153 17.30 8.29 10.90
N ILE A 154 17.95 7.13 10.70
CA ILE A 154 19.35 6.93 11.11
C ILE A 154 20.28 7.83 10.31
N LEU A 155 20.14 7.93 9.00
CA LEU A 155 21.02 8.73 8.14
C LEU A 155 20.72 10.22 8.20
N GLY A 156 19.45 10.61 8.37
CA GLY A 156 19.01 12.02 8.39
C GLY A 156 19.11 12.66 9.75
N ASN A 157 18.56 12.02 10.78
CA ASN A 157 18.49 12.59 12.13
C ASN A 157 19.54 12.01 13.09
N GLY A 158 20.16 10.85 12.75
CA GLY A 158 21.07 10.17 13.66
C GLY A 158 20.38 9.62 14.92
N SER A 159 19.05 9.57 14.93
CA SER A 159 18.21 9.01 15.98
C SER A 159 17.38 7.85 15.44
N TRP A 160 16.92 6.98 16.33
CA TRP A 160 15.96 5.95 16.03
C TRP A 160 14.88 5.95 17.11
N MET A 161 13.62 6.20 16.72
CA MET A 161 12.49 6.41 17.63
C MET A 161 12.77 7.49 18.72
N GLY A 162 13.51 8.56 18.37
CA GLY A 162 13.86 9.63 19.32
C GLY A 162 15.06 9.35 20.22
N ILE A 163 15.70 8.17 20.13
CA ILE A 163 16.91 7.84 20.88
C ILE A 163 18.12 8.21 20.00
N PRO A 164 19.02 9.13 20.42
CA PRO A 164 20.19 9.49 19.66
C PRO A 164 21.16 8.30 19.60
N ILE A 165 21.40 7.74 18.40
CA ILE A 165 22.34 6.64 18.17
C ILE A 165 23.69 7.20 17.71
N ILE A 166 23.68 8.27 16.92
CA ILE A 166 24.89 8.86 16.36
C ILE A 166 25.26 10.09 17.20
N PRO A 167 26.52 10.21 17.72
CA PRO A 167 26.96 11.35 18.45
C PRO A 167 26.93 12.63 17.57
N GLU A 168 26.69 13.78 18.18
CA GLU A 168 26.52 15.10 17.51
C GLU A 168 27.73 15.55 16.66
N SER A 169 28.87 14.85 16.77
CA SER A 169 30.12 15.16 16.05
C SER A 169 30.09 14.77 14.55
N VAL A 170 29.05 14.08 14.08
CA VAL A 170 28.94 13.65 12.67
C VAL A 170 27.95 14.57 11.96
N ASP A 171 28.38 15.20 10.87
CA ASP A 171 27.52 16.00 10.00
C ASP A 171 26.33 15.17 9.49
N ARG A 172 25.13 15.64 9.83
CA ARG A 172 23.89 14.96 9.45
C ARG A 172 23.57 15.25 7.99
N LEU A 173 23.24 14.20 7.24
CA LEU A 173 22.83 14.32 5.84
C LEU A 173 21.38 14.85 5.76
N GLY A 174 21.19 16.17 5.93
CA GLY A 174 19.88 16.81 5.86
C GLY A 174 19.09 16.54 4.56
N ILE A 175 19.80 16.19 3.47
CA ILE A 175 19.21 15.76 2.21
C ILE A 175 18.35 14.50 2.35
N MET A 176 18.66 13.60 3.30
CA MET A 176 17.89 12.36 3.53
C MET A 176 16.51 12.63 4.12
N ASN A 177 16.30 13.74 4.82
CA ASN A 177 14.99 14.15 5.33
C ASN A 177 14.10 14.79 4.26
N GLN A 178 14.68 15.21 3.14
CA GLN A 178 13.95 15.79 2.02
C GLN A 178 13.47 14.72 1.03
N ALA A 179 12.58 15.11 0.10
CA ALA A 179 12.04 14.22 -0.92
C ALA A 179 13.10 13.48 -1.77
N PRO A 180 14.22 14.12 -2.21
CA PRO A 180 15.25 13.44 -2.98
C PRO A 180 15.89 12.26 -2.23
N GLY A 181 16.12 12.40 -0.92
CA GLY A 181 16.64 11.31 -0.08
C GLY A 181 15.66 10.13 0.01
N GLY A 182 14.36 10.41 0.05
CA GLY A 182 13.32 9.36 0.01
C GLY A 182 13.38 8.52 -1.27
N PHE A 183 13.49 9.17 -2.43
CA PHE A 183 13.63 8.47 -3.72
C PHE A 183 14.91 7.64 -3.80
N PHE A 184 16.00 8.17 -3.30
CA PHE A 184 17.28 7.45 -3.28
C PHE A 184 17.20 6.17 -2.43
N VAL A 185 16.69 6.28 -1.19
CA VAL A 185 16.51 5.12 -0.30
C VAL A 185 15.53 4.12 -0.90
N PHE A 186 14.43 4.58 -1.49
CA PHE A 186 13.47 3.72 -2.16
C PHE A 186 14.10 2.95 -3.34
N GLY A 187 14.89 3.63 -4.18
CA GLY A 187 15.63 3.00 -5.28
C GLY A 187 16.64 1.96 -4.79
N CYS A 188 17.37 2.25 -3.72
CA CYS A 188 18.31 1.30 -3.10
C CYS A 188 17.60 0.07 -2.54
N LEU A 189 16.45 0.25 -1.86
CA LEU A 189 15.66 -0.88 -1.34
C LEU A 189 15.10 -1.75 -2.47
N MET A 190 14.63 -1.13 -3.55
CA MET A 190 14.19 -1.88 -4.73
C MET A 190 15.34 -2.67 -5.36
N ALA A 191 16.51 -2.06 -5.53
CA ALA A 191 17.69 -2.73 -6.06
C ALA A 191 18.13 -3.91 -5.17
N LEU A 192 18.10 -3.72 -3.85
CA LEU A 192 18.40 -4.77 -2.88
C LEU A 192 17.41 -5.94 -2.98
N CYS A 193 16.11 -5.64 -3.06
CA CYS A 193 15.09 -6.68 -3.25
C CYS A 193 15.33 -7.49 -4.53
N ILE A 194 15.64 -6.82 -5.65
CA ILE A 194 15.94 -7.49 -6.91
C ILE A 194 17.19 -8.37 -6.79
N PHE A 195 18.22 -7.86 -6.11
CA PHE A 195 19.47 -8.60 -5.93
C PHE A 195 19.25 -9.87 -5.08
N ILE A 196 18.49 -9.77 -3.99
CA ILE A 196 18.16 -10.91 -3.13
C ILE A 196 17.33 -11.94 -3.92
N GLU A 197 16.34 -11.49 -4.68
CA GLU A 197 15.49 -12.33 -5.50
C GLU A 197 16.30 -13.12 -6.54
N LYS A 198 17.21 -12.44 -7.25
CA LYS A 198 18.11 -13.07 -8.23
C LYS A 198 19.05 -14.10 -7.59
N LYS A 199 19.52 -13.85 -6.37
CA LYS A 199 20.41 -14.76 -5.63
C LYS A 199 19.67 -15.99 -5.11
N THR A 200 18.38 -15.87 -4.76
CA THR A 200 17.56 -16.97 -4.22
C THR A 200 17.01 -17.90 -5.30
N ASN A 201 17.33 -17.66 -6.59
CA ASN A 201 16.98 -18.50 -7.75
C ASN A 201 15.47 -18.77 -7.89
N HIS A 202 14.62 -17.88 -7.41
CA HIS A 202 13.18 -17.87 -7.58
C HIS A 202 12.81 -16.60 -8.36
N PRO A 203 12.87 -16.60 -9.71
CA PRO A 203 12.40 -15.48 -10.51
C PRO A 203 10.88 -15.41 -10.36
N ILE A 204 10.42 -14.54 -9.49
CA ILE A 204 8.99 -14.24 -9.39
C ILE A 204 8.74 -13.20 -10.49
N GLU A 205 7.93 -13.58 -11.48
CA GLU A 205 7.50 -12.69 -12.55
C GLU A 205 7.01 -11.36 -11.95
N ARG A 206 7.70 -10.28 -12.28
CA ARG A 206 7.30 -8.93 -11.88
C ARG A 206 6.15 -8.51 -12.75
N LYS A 207 4.94 -8.68 -12.28
CA LYS A 207 3.80 -8.00 -12.88
C LYS A 207 3.83 -6.54 -12.40
N THR A 208 4.34 -5.66 -13.23
CA THR A 208 4.21 -4.22 -13.03
C THR A 208 2.72 -3.85 -13.13
N CYS A 209 2.31 -2.76 -12.47
CA CYS A 209 0.92 -2.28 -12.58
C CYS A 209 0.48 -2.09 -14.05
N GLY A 210 1.42 -1.75 -14.94
CA GLY A 210 1.20 -1.68 -16.38
C GLY A 210 0.91 -3.05 -17.02
N ASP A 211 1.59 -4.11 -16.59
CA ASP A 211 1.40 -5.45 -17.15
C ASP A 211 0.03 -6.02 -16.73
N VAL A 212 -0.40 -5.75 -15.50
CA VAL A 212 -1.74 -6.14 -15.01
C VAL A 212 -2.83 -5.39 -15.77
N MET A 213 -2.62 -4.10 -16.04
CA MET A 213 -3.56 -3.27 -16.79
C MET A 213 -3.65 -3.70 -18.26
N LEU A 214 -2.53 -4.09 -18.86
CA LEU A 214 -2.49 -4.63 -20.23
C LEU A 214 -3.20 -5.98 -20.31
N GLU A 215 -2.99 -6.87 -19.34
CA GLU A 215 -3.65 -8.17 -19.25
C GLU A 215 -5.18 -8.02 -19.11
N GLU A 216 -5.66 -7.05 -18.32
CA GLU A 216 -7.09 -6.72 -18.20
C GLU A 216 -7.66 -6.11 -19.49
N LEU A 217 -6.90 -5.23 -20.16
CA LEU A 217 -7.31 -4.66 -21.44
C LEU A 217 -7.39 -5.71 -22.55
N ASP A 218 -6.47 -6.67 -22.56
CA ASP A 218 -6.47 -7.74 -23.52
C ASP A 218 -7.60 -8.75 -23.25
N ALA A 219 -7.90 -9.02 -21.96
CA ALA A 219 -9.05 -9.82 -21.56
C ALA A 219 -10.39 -9.16 -21.96
N ALA A 220 -10.54 -7.87 -21.74
CA ALA A 220 -11.71 -7.11 -22.13
C ALA A 220 -11.87 -7.01 -23.66
N ARG A 221 -10.75 -6.97 -24.40
CA ARG A 221 -10.76 -7.02 -25.87
C ARG A 221 -11.16 -8.40 -26.39
N ALA A 222 -10.77 -9.47 -25.73
CA ALA A 222 -11.15 -10.84 -26.10
C ALA A 222 -12.66 -11.04 -25.92
N ASP A 223 -13.21 -10.60 -24.79
CA ASP A 223 -14.65 -10.67 -24.49
C ASP A 223 -15.51 -9.83 -25.47
N GLY A 224 -15.00 -8.65 -25.84
CA GLY A 224 -15.65 -7.78 -26.85
C GLY A 224 -15.64 -8.34 -28.29
N ARG A 225 -14.70 -9.24 -28.62
CA ARG A 225 -14.66 -9.91 -29.93
C ARG A 225 -15.65 -11.06 -30.03
N GLU A 226 -15.89 -11.80 -28.94
CA GLU A 226 -16.88 -12.87 -28.92
C GLU A 226 -18.33 -12.34 -28.98
N GLY A 227 -18.59 -11.11 -28.51
CA GLY A 227 -19.89 -10.45 -28.63
C GLY A 227 -20.20 -9.85 -30.01
N GLY A 228 -19.17 -9.64 -30.86
CA GLY A 228 -19.31 -9.05 -32.20
C GLY A 228 -19.63 -10.06 -33.31
N ASP A 229 -19.42 -11.37 -33.11
CA ASP A 229 -19.65 -12.40 -34.09
C ASP A 229 -21.06 -13.08 -33.99
N GLN A 230 -21.91 -12.59 -33.07
CA GLN A 230 -23.27 -13.09 -32.87
C GLN A 230 -24.38 -12.05 -33.19
N ALA A 231 -24.07 -10.98 -33.90
CA ALA A 231 -25.06 -9.98 -34.31
C ALA A 231 -25.26 -9.99 -35.84
#